data_8d091c32445bfdd6d6df10fddd8e8fe2
#
_entry.id   8d091c32445bfdd6d6df10fddd8e8fe2
#
_cell.length_a   1.000
_cell.length_b   1.000
_cell.length_c   1.000
_cell.angle_alpha   90.00
_cell.angle_beta   90.00
_cell.angle_gamma   90.00
#
_symmetry.space_group_name_H-M   'P 1'
#
loop_
_entity.id
_entity.type
_entity.pdbx_description
1 polymer ?
#
loop_
_entity_poly.entity_id
_entity_poly.type
_entity_poly.pdbx_seq_one_letter_code
_entity_poly.pdbx_strand_id
1 'polypeptide(L)'
;MMLAGKWVWIWNWQRCEGGDASRVAARLHATGCAGALVKAFDGPRWFDQGRAWREIAAELKAEGIAAGGCGYCYGNDPAGDALRAIETAQYGQADLLVLDVEAEFKSKPRATDALCRGIRDALGPEYPLYFSSFAIARYHRSFPFEILAATARAPSRRSTGMPSAGPSINRSTGPTRTTRRSTSRSNRHFPPVASIGKASSAIHIRMRCGSSRAKCGREGRGERASGRTSA
;
A
#
# COMPACT_ATOMS: atom_id res chain seq x y z
N MET A 1 1.95 12.76 -1.55
CA MET A 1 3.32 12.25 -1.65
C MET A 1 3.32 11.14 -2.68
N MET A 2 4.18 11.18 -3.70
CA MET A 2 4.34 10.06 -4.64
C MET A 2 5.45 9.15 -4.12
N LEU A 3 5.34 7.83 -4.36
CA LEU A 3 6.42 6.90 -4.07
C LEU A 3 7.62 7.27 -4.95
N ALA A 4 8.62 7.92 -4.36
CA ALA A 4 9.86 8.27 -5.05
C ALA A 4 10.93 7.23 -4.75
N GLY A 5 11.86 7.02 -5.68
CA GLY A 5 12.96 6.10 -5.50
C GLY A 5 12.61 4.62 -5.76
N LYS A 6 13.50 3.76 -5.34
CA LYS A 6 13.38 2.32 -5.52
C LYS A 6 12.62 1.69 -4.34
N TRP A 7 11.57 0.92 -4.64
CA TRP A 7 10.77 0.22 -3.65
C TRP A 7 10.84 -1.28 -3.90
N VAL A 8 10.86 -2.05 -2.81
CA VAL A 8 10.87 -3.51 -2.85
C VAL A 8 9.58 -4.04 -2.25
N TRP A 9 8.97 -5.01 -2.93
CA TRP A 9 7.81 -5.72 -2.41
C TRP A 9 8.27 -7.02 -1.76
N ILE A 10 7.99 -7.19 -0.46
CA ILE A 10 8.38 -8.37 0.31
C ILE A 10 7.13 -9.18 0.66
N TRP A 11 6.95 -10.29 -0.06
CA TRP A 11 5.85 -11.21 0.17
C TRP A 11 6.07 -12.09 1.40
N ASN A 12 7.25 -12.69 1.51
CA ASN A 12 7.61 -13.60 2.60
C ASN A 12 8.90 -13.11 3.27
N TRP A 13 8.74 -12.56 4.44
CA TRP A 13 9.83 -11.97 5.20
C TRP A 13 10.86 -13.01 5.64
N GLN A 14 10.40 -14.20 6.07
CA GLN A 14 11.26 -15.28 6.57
C GLN A 14 12.25 -15.79 5.52
N ARG A 15 11.95 -15.58 4.23
CA ARG A 15 12.84 -15.94 3.14
C ARG A 15 13.87 -14.85 2.80
N CYS A 16 13.79 -13.71 3.47
CA CYS A 16 14.73 -12.60 3.28
C CYS A 16 15.69 -12.60 4.47
N GLU A 17 16.98 -12.82 4.23
CA GLU A 17 18.05 -12.85 5.25
C GLU A 17 17.69 -13.72 6.49
N GLY A 18 16.94 -14.81 6.27
CA GLY A 18 16.48 -15.70 7.34
C GLY A 18 15.42 -15.09 8.27
N GLY A 19 14.77 -13.99 7.86
CA GLY A 19 13.76 -13.29 8.67
C GLY A 19 14.34 -12.28 9.66
N ASP A 20 15.64 -12.06 9.61
CA ASP A 20 16.32 -11.06 10.45
C ASP A 20 16.03 -9.65 9.94
N ALA A 21 15.31 -8.86 10.74
CA ALA A 21 14.81 -7.56 10.34
C ALA A 21 15.94 -6.54 10.12
N SER A 22 16.94 -6.51 10.97
CA SER A 22 18.04 -5.56 10.86
C SER A 22 18.91 -5.87 9.63
N ARG A 23 19.17 -7.16 9.34
CA ARG A 23 19.92 -7.56 8.15
C ARG A 23 19.18 -7.25 6.85
N VAL A 24 17.85 -7.44 6.81
CA VAL A 24 17.06 -7.04 5.65
C VAL A 24 17.09 -5.53 5.47
N ALA A 25 16.90 -4.75 6.53
CA ALA A 25 16.94 -3.31 6.48
C ALA A 25 18.30 -2.78 6.00
N ALA A 26 19.40 -3.27 6.57
CA ALA A 26 20.76 -2.91 6.16
C ALA A 26 21.04 -3.25 4.68
N ARG A 27 20.56 -4.40 4.20
CA ARG A 27 20.68 -4.77 2.78
C ARG A 27 19.90 -3.85 1.86
N LEU A 28 18.67 -3.48 2.24
CA LEU A 28 17.86 -2.54 1.48
C LEU A 28 18.53 -1.16 1.41
N HIS A 29 19.07 -0.69 2.52
CA HIS A 29 19.86 0.55 2.59
C HIS A 29 21.06 0.48 1.63
N ALA A 30 21.90 -0.56 1.73
CA ALA A 30 23.06 -0.75 0.89
C ALA A 30 22.76 -0.83 -0.62
N THR A 31 21.53 -1.24 -0.99
CA THR A 31 21.08 -1.27 -2.39
C THR A 31 20.37 -0.01 -2.84
N GLY A 32 20.32 1.01 -2.01
CA GLY A 32 19.69 2.31 -2.29
C GLY A 32 18.17 2.24 -2.46
N CYS A 33 17.52 1.37 -1.68
CA CYS A 33 16.06 1.33 -1.64
C CYS A 33 15.54 2.50 -0.80
N ALA A 34 14.48 3.14 -1.28
CA ALA A 34 13.77 4.21 -0.57
C ALA A 34 12.72 3.66 0.40
N GLY A 35 12.21 2.46 0.13
CA GLY A 35 11.21 1.84 0.98
C GLY A 35 10.96 0.38 0.67
N ALA A 36 10.26 -0.28 1.57
CA ALA A 36 9.79 -1.65 1.43
C ALA A 36 8.29 -1.74 1.66
N LEU A 37 7.60 -2.53 0.82
CA LEU A 37 6.21 -2.91 0.97
C LEU A 37 6.17 -4.33 1.51
N VAL A 38 5.81 -4.48 2.78
CA VAL A 38 5.82 -5.78 3.45
C VAL A 38 4.40 -6.31 3.58
N LYS A 39 4.16 -7.54 3.12
CA LYS A 39 2.85 -8.17 3.29
C LYS A 39 2.61 -8.47 4.76
N ALA A 40 1.74 -7.68 5.41
CA ALA A 40 1.40 -7.81 6.81
C ALA A 40 0.07 -8.53 7.04
N PHE A 41 -0.86 -8.52 6.05
CA PHE A 41 -2.16 -9.14 6.21
C PHE A 41 -2.66 -9.84 4.94
N ASP A 42 -3.68 -10.68 5.11
CA ASP A 42 -4.33 -11.47 4.07
C ASP A 42 -5.83 -11.57 4.39
N GLY A 43 -6.63 -10.73 3.75
CA GLY A 43 -8.00 -10.50 4.14
C GLY A 43 -8.12 -10.00 5.58
N PRO A 44 -9.08 -10.48 6.37
CA PRO A 44 -9.27 -10.04 7.76
C PRO A 44 -8.25 -10.63 8.75
N ARG A 45 -7.18 -11.26 8.28
CA ARG A 45 -6.20 -11.96 9.12
C ARG A 45 -4.81 -11.37 8.98
N TRP A 46 -4.01 -11.50 10.04
CA TRP A 46 -2.58 -11.28 9.91
C TRP A 46 -1.95 -12.33 8.99
N PHE A 47 -1.07 -11.88 8.10
CA PHE A 47 -0.20 -12.79 7.35
C PHE A 47 0.94 -13.30 8.26
N ASP A 48 1.71 -14.28 7.81
CA ASP A 48 2.75 -14.97 8.60
C ASP A 48 3.64 -14.04 9.43
N GLN A 49 4.11 -12.95 8.82
CA GLN A 49 4.95 -11.94 9.49
C GLN A 49 4.15 -10.79 10.13
N GLY A 50 2.83 -10.79 10.05
CA GLY A 50 2.01 -9.68 10.54
C GLY A 50 2.18 -9.40 12.03
N ARG A 51 2.43 -10.43 12.82
CA ARG A 51 2.70 -10.29 14.27
C ARG A 51 4.03 -9.60 14.56
N ALA A 52 5.04 -9.81 13.71
CA ALA A 52 6.35 -9.16 13.80
C ALA A 52 6.38 -7.81 13.05
N TRP A 53 5.26 -7.38 12.45
CA TRP A 53 5.22 -6.20 11.60
C TRP A 53 5.74 -4.93 12.27
N ARG A 54 5.45 -4.75 13.55
CA ARG A 54 5.91 -3.58 14.32
C ARG A 54 7.44 -3.54 14.41
N GLU A 55 8.07 -4.66 14.72
CA GLU A 55 9.52 -4.81 14.80
C GLU A 55 10.16 -4.59 13.43
N ILE A 56 9.63 -5.25 12.40
CA ILE A 56 10.07 -5.09 11.01
C ILE A 56 10.04 -3.62 10.58
N ALA A 57 8.93 -2.93 10.84
CA ALA A 57 8.78 -1.52 10.48
C ALA A 57 9.76 -0.62 11.23
N ALA A 58 10.03 -0.91 12.50
CA ALA A 58 11.00 -0.18 13.31
C ALA A 58 12.41 -0.31 12.76
N GLU A 59 12.85 -1.53 12.43
CA GLU A 59 14.18 -1.78 11.86
C GLU A 59 14.35 -1.13 10.47
N LEU A 60 13.32 -1.20 9.62
CA LEU A 60 13.34 -0.51 8.34
C LEU A 60 13.57 1.00 8.51
N LYS A 61 12.83 1.61 9.43
CA LYS A 61 12.93 3.05 9.70
C LYS A 61 14.27 3.45 10.34
N ALA A 62 14.83 2.61 11.20
CA ALA A 62 16.15 2.83 11.79
C ALA A 62 17.24 2.94 10.72
N GLU A 63 17.11 2.22 9.62
CA GLU A 63 18.00 2.29 8.46
C GLU A 63 17.58 3.35 7.40
N GLY A 64 16.60 4.20 7.71
CA GLY A 64 16.12 5.23 6.80
C GLY A 64 15.27 4.71 5.63
N ILE A 65 14.79 3.46 5.71
CA ILE A 65 13.93 2.82 4.73
C ILE A 65 12.47 3.07 5.11
N ALA A 66 11.68 3.64 4.22
CA ALA A 66 10.25 3.83 4.48
C ALA A 66 9.53 2.48 4.61
N ALA A 67 8.75 2.34 5.68
CA ALA A 67 8.05 1.10 6.00
C ALA A 67 6.60 1.16 5.51
N GLY A 68 6.31 0.52 4.37
CA GLY A 68 4.97 0.37 3.82
C GLY A 68 4.36 -0.97 4.20
N GLY A 69 3.16 -0.94 4.79
CA GLY A 69 2.36 -2.15 4.99
C GLY A 69 1.57 -2.49 3.74
N CYS A 70 1.43 -3.76 3.39
CA CYS A 70 0.53 -4.17 2.33
C CYS A 70 -0.21 -5.46 2.69
N GLY A 71 -1.31 -5.72 2.00
CA GLY A 71 -2.06 -6.96 2.16
C GLY A 71 -3.11 -7.16 1.10
N TYR A 72 -3.43 -8.43 0.89
CA TYR A 72 -4.46 -8.83 -0.05
C TYR A 72 -5.85 -8.65 0.56
N CYS A 73 -6.77 -8.10 -0.21
CA CYS A 73 -8.16 -7.91 0.19
C CYS A 73 -9.08 -8.79 -0.68
N TYR A 74 -10.07 -9.44 -0.07
CA TYR A 74 -10.97 -10.34 -0.78
C TYR A 74 -12.35 -9.72 -1.04
N GLY A 75 -12.74 -8.70 -0.28
CA GLY A 75 -14.03 -8.05 -0.41
C GLY A 75 -15.23 -8.95 -0.08
N ASN A 76 -15.01 -10.09 0.60
CA ASN A 76 -16.07 -10.93 1.15
C ASN A 76 -16.46 -10.45 2.56
N ASP A 77 -15.50 -9.92 3.30
CA ASP A 77 -15.65 -9.20 4.56
C ASP A 77 -14.90 -7.87 4.47
N PRO A 78 -15.49 -6.87 3.79
CA PRO A 78 -14.81 -5.58 3.58
C PRO A 78 -14.54 -4.81 4.88
N ALA A 79 -15.33 -5.06 5.93
CA ALA A 79 -15.10 -4.47 7.25
C ALA A 79 -13.88 -5.12 7.94
N GLY A 80 -13.77 -6.43 7.87
CA GLY A 80 -12.61 -7.16 8.38
C GLY A 80 -11.33 -6.85 7.60
N ASP A 81 -11.40 -6.77 6.25
CA ASP A 81 -10.29 -6.31 5.41
C ASP A 81 -9.83 -4.91 5.81
N ALA A 82 -10.79 -3.97 6.02
CA ALA A 82 -10.51 -2.61 6.44
C ALA A 82 -9.87 -2.57 7.83
N LEU A 83 -10.44 -3.28 8.80
CA LEU A 83 -9.91 -3.34 10.17
C LEU A 83 -8.45 -3.82 10.16
N ARG A 84 -8.14 -4.86 9.39
CA ARG A 84 -6.78 -5.39 9.34
C ARG A 84 -5.80 -4.42 8.67
N ALA A 85 -6.23 -3.72 7.63
CA ALA A 85 -5.44 -2.66 7.00
C ALA A 85 -5.16 -1.50 7.98
N ILE A 86 -6.18 -1.07 8.75
CA ILE A 86 -6.06 -0.02 9.77
C ILE A 86 -5.08 -0.45 10.87
N GLU A 87 -5.24 -1.65 11.39
CA GLU A 87 -4.32 -2.20 12.40
C GLU A 87 -2.88 -2.29 11.86
N THR A 88 -2.70 -2.66 10.59
CA THR A 88 -1.37 -2.66 9.96
C THR A 88 -0.75 -1.27 9.96
N ALA A 89 -1.54 -0.24 9.63
CA ALA A 89 -1.06 1.14 9.65
C ALA A 89 -0.68 1.60 11.05
N GLN A 90 -1.53 1.33 12.03
CA GLN A 90 -1.37 1.82 13.40
C GLN A 90 -0.34 1.02 14.20
N TYR A 91 -0.41 -0.30 14.15
CA TYR A 91 0.46 -1.19 14.92
C TYR A 91 1.94 -1.07 14.52
N GLY A 92 2.23 -1.04 13.21
CA GLY A 92 3.58 -0.86 12.69
C GLY A 92 3.97 0.61 12.50
N GLN A 93 3.05 1.54 12.77
CA GLN A 93 3.23 2.97 12.43
C GLN A 93 3.68 3.12 10.97
N ALA A 94 3.02 2.39 10.07
CA ALA A 94 3.42 2.35 8.67
C ALA A 94 3.38 3.74 8.03
N ASP A 95 4.38 4.06 7.22
CA ASP A 95 4.47 5.33 6.51
C ASP A 95 3.42 5.41 5.38
N LEU A 96 2.95 4.26 4.92
CA LEU A 96 1.89 4.12 3.93
C LEU A 96 1.28 2.73 3.94
N LEU A 97 0.12 2.61 3.32
CA LEU A 97 -0.54 1.33 3.04
C LEU A 97 -0.73 1.12 1.54
N VAL A 98 -0.59 -0.14 1.10
CA VAL A 98 -0.98 -0.60 -0.23
C VAL A 98 -1.99 -1.74 -0.09
N LEU A 99 -3.19 -1.55 -0.61
CA LEU A 99 -4.20 -2.59 -0.71
C LEU A 99 -3.98 -3.37 -2.00
N ASP A 100 -3.82 -4.68 -1.91
CA ASP A 100 -3.75 -5.56 -3.07
C ASP A 100 -5.15 -6.07 -3.35
N VAL A 101 -5.80 -5.50 -4.37
CA VAL A 101 -7.21 -5.72 -4.72
C VAL A 101 -7.30 -6.18 -6.16
N GLU A 102 -7.84 -7.38 -6.37
CA GLU A 102 -7.82 -8.02 -7.68
C GLU A 102 -9.21 -8.56 -8.10
N ALA A 103 -9.23 -9.75 -8.69
CA ALA A 103 -10.41 -10.33 -9.34
C ALA A 103 -11.63 -10.45 -8.42
N GLU A 104 -11.42 -10.65 -7.14
CA GLU A 104 -12.44 -10.82 -6.12
C GLU A 104 -13.33 -9.59 -5.94
N PHE A 105 -12.83 -8.41 -6.32
CA PHE A 105 -13.59 -7.16 -6.27
C PHE A 105 -14.39 -6.85 -7.55
N LYS A 106 -14.26 -7.66 -8.60
CA LYS A 106 -15.10 -7.49 -9.80
C LYS A 106 -16.57 -7.53 -9.44
N SER A 107 -17.33 -6.57 -9.98
CA SER A 107 -18.77 -6.40 -9.73
C SER A 107 -19.16 -6.20 -8.25
N LYS A 108 -18.22 -5.79 -7.39
CA LYS A 108 -18.45 -5.52 -5.97
C LYS A 108 -18.24 -4.04 -5.57
N PRO A 109 -18.90 -3.07 -6.20
CA PRO A 109 -18.65 -1.65 -5.91
C PRO A 109 -19.01 -1.28 -4.46
N ARG A 110 -20.05 -1.89 -3.87
CA ARG A 110 -20.45 -1.64 -2.49
C ARG A 110 -19.40 -2.13 -1.48
N ALA A 111 -18.83 -3.32 -1.71
CA ALA A 111 -17.77 -3.84 -0.86
C ALA A 111 -16.50 -2.98 -0.95
N THR A 112 -16.16 -2.52 -2.15
CA THR A 112 -15.04 -1.61 -2.38
C THR A 112 -15.24 -0.28 -1.65
N ASP A 113 -16.41 0.30 -1.74
CA ASP A 113 -16.76 1.56 -1.07
C ASP A 113 -16.71 1.39 0.46
N ALA A 114 -17.23 0.29 1.00
CA ALA A 114 -17.17 -0.01 2.44
C ALA A 114 -15.72 -0.15 2.94
N LEU A 115 -14.89 -0.91 2.22
CA LEU A 115 -13.45 -1.04 2.51
C LEU A 115 -12.75 0.32 2.53
N CYS A 116 -12.96 1.11 1.48
CA CYS A 116 -12.33 2.41 1.29
C CYS A 116 -12.74 3.43 2.36
N ARG A 117 -14.04 3.52 2.65
CA ARG A 117 -14.55 4.42 3.70
C ARG A 117 -14.04 4.01 5.07
N GLY A 118 -14.14 2.73 5.43
CA GLY A 118 -13.66 2.27 6.73
C GLY A 118 -12.21 2.66 6.99
N ILE A 119 -11.34 2.51 5.99
CA ILE A 119 -9.94 2.91 6.11
C ILE A 119 -9.79 4.43 6.21
N ARG A 120 -10.50 5.20 5.39
CA ARG A 120 -10.40 6.67 5.39
C ARG A 120 -10.96 7.30 6.66
N ASP A 121 -12.07 6.77 7.19
CA ASP A 121 -12.67 7.25 8.43
C ASP A 121 -11.71 7.05 9.62
N ALA A 122 -10.96 5.96 9.63
CA ALA A 122 -10.02 5.65 10.72
C ALA A 122 -8.65 6.33 10.60
N LEU A 123 -8.09 6.41 9.38
CA LEU A 123 -6.73 6.93 9.16
C LEU A 123 -6.71 8.38 8.67
N GLY A 124 -7.85 8.91 8.29
CA GLY A 124 -7.99 10.26 7.76
C GLY A 124 -7.66 10.38 6.27
N PRO A 125 -8.03 11.54 5.66
CA PRO A 125 -7.89 11.75 4.22
C PRO A 125 -6.44 11.90 3.75
N GLU A 126 -5.55 12.37 4.62
CA GLU A 126 -4.15 12.66 4.28
C GLU A 126 -3.22 11.44 4.42
N TYR A 127 -3.69 10.35 5.03
CA TYR A 127 -2.87 9.16 5.19
C TYR A 127 -2.50 8.57 3.81
N PRO A 128 -1.22 8.24 3.56
CA PRO A 128 -0.79 7.71 2.27
C PRO A 128 -1.35 6.31 2.03
N LEU A 129 -2.43 6.23 1.24
CA LEU A 129 -3.11 5.00 0.88
C LEU A 129 -3.04 4.79 -0.63
N TYR A 130 -2.56 3.63 -1.03
CA TYR A 130 -2.43 3.20 -2.42
C TYR A 130 -3.15 1.89 -2.65
N PHE A 131 -3.31 1.50 -3.90
CA PHE A 131 -3.76 0.16 -4.24
C PHE A 131 -2.94 -0.42 -5.39
N SER A 132 -2.79 -1.73 -5.38
CA SER A 132 -2.26 -2.57 -6.45
C SER A 132 -3.40 -3.36 -7.06
N SER A 133 -3.42 -3.47 -8.37
CA SER A 133 -4.44 -4.21 -9.12
C SER A 133 -3.95 -4.50 -10.55
N PHE A 134 -4.89 -4.84 -11.44
CA PHE A 134 -4.61 -5.14 -12.84
C PHE A 134 -3.89 -4.01 -13.58
N ALA A 135 -2.87 -4.36 -14.35
CA ALA A 135 -2.06 -3.41 -15.09
C ALA A 135 -2.84 -2.66 -16.21
N ILE A 136 -3.88 -3.30 -16.76
CA ILE A 136 -4.63 -2.74 -17.90
C ILE A 136 -6.11 -2.67 -17.54
N ALA A 137 -6.54 -1.53 -17.00
CA ALA A 137 -7.91 -1.31 -16.52
C ALA A 137 -9.00 -1.57 -17.58
N ARG A 138 -8.75 -1.25 -18.86
CA ARG A 138 -9.74 -1.43 -19.94
C ARG A 138 -10.21 -2.89 -20.13
N TYR A 139 -9.43 -3.87 -19.71
CA TYR A 139 -9.80 -5.28 -19.80
C TYR A 139 -10.61 -5.77 -18.58
N HIS A 140 -10.77 -4.92 -17.58
CA HIS A 140 -11.42 -5.25 -16.31
C HIS A 140 -12.54 -4.26 -15.98
N ARG A 141 -13.47 -4.05 -16.92
CA ARG A 141 -14.54 -3.03 -16.82
C ARG A 141 -15.46 -3.18 -15.61
N SER A 142 -15.63 -4.42 -15.11
CA SER A 142 -16.43 -4.69 -13.91
C SER A 142 -15.69 -4.42 -12.59
N PHE A 143 -14.39 -4.07 -12.68
CA PHE A 143 -13.59 -3.77 -11.50
C PHE A 143 -13.75 -2.30 -11.11
N PRO A 144 -13.98 -1.97 -9.83
CA PRO A 144 -14.35 -0.63 -9.37
C PRO A 144 -13.15 0.32 -9.21
N PHE A 145 -12.38 0.52 -10.28
CA PHE A 145 -11.20 1.39 -10.28
C PHE A 145 -11.48 2.82 -9.83
N GLU A 146 -12.65 3.38 -10.17
CA GLU A 146 -13.00 4.76 -9.85
C GLU A 146 -13.10 4.97 -8.33
N ILE A 147 -13.68 4.01 -7.61
CA ILE A 147 -13.81 4.07 -6.14
C ILE A 147 -12.42 4.02 -5.50
N LEU A 148 -11.59 3.06 -5.91
CA LEU A 148 -10.22 2.93 -5.40
C LEU A 148 -9.38 4.17 -5.72
N ALA A 149 -9.45 4.68 -6.96
CA ALA A 149 -8.71 5.85 -7.37
C ALA A 149 -9.13 7.12 -6.62
N ALA A 150 -10.42 7.27 -6.34
CA ALA A 150 -10.93 8.38 -5.53
C ALA A 150 -10.41 8.31 -4.09
N THR A 151 -10.32 7.09 -3.54
CA THR A 151 -9.83 6.84 -2.18
C THR A 151 -8.32 7.03 -2.06
N ALA A 152 -7.55 6.60 -3.05
CA ALA A 152 -6.09 6.75 -3.08
C ALA A 152 -5.63 8.19 -3.33
N ARG A 153 -6.49 9.06 -3.82
CA ARG A 153 -6.18 10.50 -3.96
C ARG A 153 -6.27 11.16 -2.59
N ALA A 154 -5.13 11.56 -2.03
CA ALA A 154 -5.14 12.56 -0.98
C ALA A 154 -5.81 13.85 -1.55
N PRO A 155 -6.71 14.51 -0.82
CA PRO A 155 -7.25 15.78 -1.26
C PRO A 155 -6.09 16.75 -1.47
N SER A 156 -5.93 17.27 -2.69
CA SER A 156 -4.97 18.34 -2.92
C SER A 156 -5.36 19.46 -1.97
N ARG A 157 -4.43 19.89 -1.10
CA ARG A 157 -4.64 21.09 -0.29
C ARG A 157 -5.05 22.20 -1.24
N ARG A 158 -6.33 22.53 -1.27
CA ARG A 158 -6.75 23.83 -1.77
C ARG A 158 -6.04 24.80 -0.84
N SER A 159 -5.13 25.55 -1.40
CA SER A 159 -4.60 26.71 -0.71
C SER A 159 -5.81 27.58 -0.38
N THR A 160 -6.30 27.50 0.84
CA THR A 160 -7.22 28.50 1.38
C THR A 160 -6.41 29.76 1.39
N GLY A 161 -6.60 30.58 0.35
CA GLY A 161 -6.07 31.94 0.33
C GLY A 161 -6.50 32.58 1.65
N MET A 162 -5.53 33.06 2.42
CA MET A 162 -5.80 33.90 3.57
C MET A 162 -6.79 34.97 3.14
N PRO A 163 -7.87 35.20 3.88
CA PRO A 163 -8.66 36.40 3.68
C PRO A 163 -7.75 37.59 4.06
N SER A 164 -7.38 38.38 3.07
CA SER A 164 -6.79 39.69 3.33
C SER A 164 -7.79 40.48 4.15
N ALA A 165 -7.39 40.83 5.37
CA ALA A 165 -8.12 41.77 6.21
C ALA A 165 -8.11 43.13 5.51
N GLY A 166 -9.24 43.47 4.90
CA GLY A 166 -9.54 44.83 4.44
C GLY A 166 -10.53 45.48 5.44
N PRO A 167 -10.41 46.78 5.70
CA PRO A 167 -11.11 47.44 6.80
C PRO A 167 -12.61 47.62 6.51
N SER A 168 -13.40 47.39 7.57
CA SER A 168 -14.83 47.66 7.65
C SER A 168 -15.18 49.13 7.34
N ILE A 169 -16.14 49.34 6.45
CA ILE A 169 -16.98 50.54 6.49
C ILE A 169 -18.45 50.14 6.47
N ASN A 170 -19.14 50.59 7.50
CA ASN A 170 -20.52 50.50 7.82
C ASN A 170 -21.39 51.35 6.87
N ARG A 171 -22.56 50.87 6.41
CA ARG A 171 -23.84 51.63 6.43
C ARG A 171 -25.00 50.88 5.73
N SER A 172 -25.95 50.52 6.55
CA SER A 172 -27.39 50.88 6.57
C SER A 172 -28.31 50.61 5.40
N THR A 173 -29.45 50.01 5.80
CA THR A 173 -30.87 50.14 5.33
C THR A 173 -31.34 49.37 4.11
N GLY A 174 -32.15 48.39 4.38
CA GLY A 174 -33.32 47.69 3.86
C GLY A 174 -34.05 48.22 2.58
N PRO A 175 -35.17 47.63 2.13
CA PRO A 175 -35.83 46.38 2.49
C PRO A 175 -36.24 45.48 1.30
N THR A 176 -36.69 44.26 1.63
CA THR A 176 -37.66 43.36 0.94
C THR A 176 -37.82 43.37 -0.58
N ARG A 177 -37.65 42.20 -1.19
CA ARG A 177 -38.65 41.67 -2.16
C ARG A 177 -38.50 40.16 -2.42
N THR A 178 -39.60 39.50 -2.24
CA THR A 178 -40.03 38.14 -2.59
C THR A 178 -39.81 37.79 -4.05
N THR A 179 -39.65 36.47 -4.26
CA THR A 179 -40.07 35.63 -5.38
C THR A 179 -38.99 35.09 -6.30
N ARG A 180 -38.91 33.85 -6.38
CA ARG A 180 -39.29 32.87 -7.42
C ARG A 180 -38.36 31.68 -7.48
N ARG A 181 -38.97 30.56 -7.18
CA ARG A 181 -38.49 29.21 -7.38
C ARG A 181 -38.25 28.97 -8.88
N SER A 182 -37.06 28.70 -9.28
CA SER A 182 -36.78 28.06 -10.58
C SER A 182 -35.92 26.84 -10.37
N THR A 183 -36.52 25.69 -10.60
CA THR A 183 -35.85 24.39 -10.68
C THR A 183 -35.06 24.37 -11.98
N SER A 184 -33.76 24.52 -11.91
CA SER A 184 -32.88 24.21 -13.02
C SER A 184 -32.17 22.88 -12.73
N ARG A 185 -32.57 21.85 -13.47
CA ARG A 185 -31.83 20.63 -13.63
C ARG A 185 -30.44 20.99 -14.19
N SER A 186 -29.42 20.99 -13.37
CA SER A 186 -28.06 21.07 -13.84
C SER A 186 -27.64 19.69 -14.36
N ASN A 187 -27.60 19.54 -15.66
CA ASN A 187 -26.87 18.50 -16.36
C ASN A 187 -25.39 18.64 -15.94
N ARG A 188 -24.93 17.81 -15.03
CA ARG A 188 -23.50 17.74 -14.72
C ARG A 188 -22.80 17.02 -15.86
N HIS A 189 -22.25 17.83 -16.73
CA HIS A 189 -21.26 17.38 -17.70
C HIS A 189 -20.00 16.98 -16.93
N PHE A 190 -19.71 15.70 -16.87
CA PHE A 190 -18.46 15.19 -16.31
C PHE A 190 -17.37 15.41 -17.37
N PRO A 191 -16.24 16.02 -17.01
CA PRO A 191 -15.11 16.07 -17.92
C PRO A 191 -14.58 14.66 -18.20
N PRO A 192 -14.06 14.40 -19.40
CA PRO A 192 -13.51 13.11 -19.76
C PRO A 192 -12.40 12.73 -18.78
N VAL A 193 -12.40 11.48 -18.35
CA VAL A 193 -11.36 10.87 -17.54
C VAL A 193 -10.04 11.12 -18.24
N ALA A 194 -9.20 11.97 -17.65
CA ALA A 194 -7.83 12.15 -18.12
C ALA A 194 -7.17 10.77 -18.16
N SER A 195 -6.75 10.36 -19.35
CA SER A 195 -5.90 9.19 -19.55
C SER A 195 -4.79 9.25 -18.52
N ILE A 196 -4.67 8.23 -17.70
CA ILE A 196 -3.53 8.05 -16.83
C ILE A 196 -2.34 7.80 -17.76
N GLY A 197 -1.75 8.91 -18.24
CA GLY A 197 -0.49 8.91 -18.94
C GLY A 197 0.56 8.39 -17.98
N LYS A 198 1.24 7.32 -18.39
CA LYS A 198 2.51 6.80 -17.87
C LYS A 198 2.80 7.17 -16.43
N ALA A 199 2.15 6.48 -15.49
CA ALA A 199 2.64 6.41 -14.14
C ALA A 199 4.06 5.87 -14.21
N SER A 200 4.97 6.70 -13.76
CA SER A 200 6.38 6.44 -13.61
C SER A 200 6.61 5.00 -13.13
N SER A 201 7.50 4.31 -13.83
CA SER A 201 7.86 2.91 -13.66
C SER A 201 8.09 2.56 -12.21
N ALA A 202 7.10 2.01 -11.54
CA ALA A 202 7.32 1.17 -10.39
C ALA A 202 8.04 -0.07 -10.94
N ILE A 203 9.35 -0.09 -10.84
CA ILE A 203 10.15 -1.25 -11.20
C ILE A 203 9.75 -2.36 -10.24
N HIS A 204 8.96 -3.31 -10.75
CA HIS A 204 8.64 -4.55 -10.07
C HIS A 204 9.92 -5.39 -9.96
N ILE A 205 10.77 -5.10 -8.98
CA ILE A 205 11.86 -5.99 -8.62
C ILE A 205 11.26 -7.03 -7.68
N ARG A 206 10.73 -8.10 -8.28
CA ARG A 206 10.41 -9.32 -7.56
C ARG A 206 11.73 -9.96 -7.17
N MET A 207 12.25 -9.67 -5.98
CA MET A 207 13.37 -10.44 -5.45
C MET A 207 12.91 -11.89 -5.27
N ARG A 208 13.24 -12.75 -6.23
CA ARG A 208 13.33 -14.17 -5.94
C ARG A 208 14.59 -14.31 -5.07
N CYS A 209 14.41 -14.53 -3.78
CA CYS A 209 15.48 -15.06 -2.95
C CYS A 209 15.91 -16.39 -3.57
N GLY A 210 17.00 -16.37 -4.31
CA GLY A 210 17.64 -17.57 -4.82
C GLY A 210 18.07 -18.40 -3.63
N SER A 211 17.52 -19.60 -3.49
CA SER A 211 18.08 -20.62 -2.63
C SER A 211 19.49 -20.92 -3.15
N SER A 212 20.49 -20.33 -2.53
CA SER A 212 21.86 -20.80 -2.66
C SER A 212 21.90 -22.19 -2.02
N ARG A 213 21.69 -23.23 -2.81
CA ARG A 213 22.13 -24.57 -2.47
C ARG A 213 23.64 -24.50 -2.38
N ALA A 214 24.17 -24.37 -1.19
CA ALA A 214 25.54 -24.73 -0.88
C ALA A 214 25.67 -26.22 -1.23
N LYS A 215 26.31 -26.50 -2.34
CA LYS A 215 26.83 -27.83 -2.63
C LYS A 215 27.90 -28.08 -1.58
N CYS A 216 27.55 -28.81 -0.54
CA CYS A 216 28.50 -29.44 0.36
C CYS A 216 29.20 -30.51 -0.48
N GLY A 217 30.41 -30.21 -0.92
CA GLY A 217 31.28 -31.14 -1.61
C GLY A 217 31.64 -32.24 -0.64
N ARG A 218 31.23 -33.43 -0.96
CA ARG A 218 31.70 -34.66 -0.37
C ARG A 218 32.94 -35.08 -1.17
N GLU A 219 34.09 -34.65 -0.77
CA GLU A 219 35.34 -35.29 -1.12
C GLU A 219 35.87 -36.00 0.12
N GLY A 220 35.95 -37.29 0.03
CA GLY A 220 36.53 -38.17 1.03
C GLY A 220 36.57 -39.56 0.50
N ARG A 221 37.50 -39.82 -0.45
CA ARG A 221 37.92 -41.18 -0.81
C ARG A 221 38.75 -41.71 0.34
N GLY A 222 38.20 -42.68 1.06
CA GLY A 222 38.93 -43.50 2.01
C GLY A 222 39.59 -44.67 1.31
N GLU A 223 40.89 -44.78 1.49
CA GLU A 223 41.74 -45.88 1.08
C GLU A 223 41.36 -47.16 1.83
N ARG A 224 41.44 -48.25 1.06
CA ARG A 224 41.42 -49.62 1.58
C ARG A 224 42.80 -49.94 2.14
N ALA A 225 42.86 -50.36 3.35
CA ALA A 225 43.99 -51.14 3.85
C ALA A 225 43.51 -52.54 4.27
N SER A 226 43.90 -53.51 3.47
CA SER A 226 43.86 -54.94 3.78
C SER A 226 44.94 -55.26 4.79
N GLY A 227 44.59 -55.94 5.89
CA GLY A 227 45.52 -56.55 6.84
C GLY A 227 44.98 -57.87 7.36
N ARG A 228 45.34 -58.95 6.68
CA ARG A 228 45.33 -60.31 7.27
C ARG A 228 46.46 -60.45 8.28
N THR A 229 46.20 -61.09 9.38
CA THR A 229 47.05 -62.22 9.92
C THR A 229 46.39 -62.73 11.21
N SER A 230 46.09 -63.92 11.16
CA SER A 230 46.32 -65.15 11.93
C SER A 230 47.02 -65.03 13.28
N ALA A 231 46.37 -65.49 14.34
CA ALA A 231 46.73 -66.56 15.27
C ALA A 231 45.60 -66.71 16.31
#